data_645129bfff49a3d67a951d974512326a
#
_entry.id   645129bfff49a3d67a951d974512326a
#
_cell.length_a   1.000
_cell.length_b   1.000
_cell.length_c   1.000
_cell.angle_alpha   90.00
_cell.angle_beta   90.00
_cell.angle_gamma   90.00
#
_symmetry.space_group_name_H-M   'P 1'
#
loop_
_entity.id
_entity.type
_entity.pdbx_description
1 polymer ?
#
loop_
_entity_poly.entity_id
_entity_poly.type
_entity_poly.pdbx_seq_one_letter_code
_entity_poly.pdbx_strand_id
1 'polypeptide(L)'
;EHQKELLSKDAIIKEINHRVKNNLQMVTSVLRLQGRRAGNSAVTEALGDAQARIEVIAAIHDSLSREGATHVDFDALVGSLLGLIRHDGVRLESVVHGRFGTLNSRVATPLAMAVSELIHNVVEHSGATEILVTAERDKGHLRAIVSDNGVGTMQSEAPLTELPNCGLGLTIVSDLVCGELAGQVTIGPVQTSESGNMGTRVKIRIPIARREAGG
;
A
#
# COMPACT_ATOMS: atom_id res chain seq x y z
N GLU A 1 14.63 -31.61 23.45
CA GLU A 1 15.58 -30.97 22.49
C GLU A 1 14.85 -30.16 21.45
N HIS A 2 13.86 -30.68 20.75
CA HIS A 2 13.10 -30.02 19.67
C HIS A 2 12.44 -28.68 20.11
N GLN A 3 11.93 -28.62 21.34
CA GLN A 3 11.28 -27.40 21.87
C GLN A 3 12.28 -26.26 22.18
N LYS A 4 13.50 -26.60 22.59
CA LYS A 4 14.59 -25.61 22.76
C LYS A 4 15.11 -25.07 21.45
N GLU A 5 15.12 -25.91 20.41
CA GLU A 5 15.54 -25.52 19.05
C GLU A 5 14.53 -24.60 18.37
N LEU A 6 13.23 -24.81 18.58
CA LEU A 6 12.15 -23.93 18.13
C LEU A 6 12.21 -22.57 18.81
N LEU A 7 12.38 -22.51 20.13
CA LEU A 7 12.51 -21.25 20.87
C LEU A 7 13.76 -20.46 20.45
N SER A 8 14.83 -21.16 20.09
CA SER A 8 16.06 -20.52 19.57
C SER A 8 15.86 -19.92 18.19
N LYS A 9 15.13 -20.60 17.29
CA LYS A 9 14.80 -20.10 15.95
C LYS A 9 13.89 -18.86 16.00
N ASP A 10 12.87 -18.89 16.84
CA ASP A 10 11.96 -17.75 17.03
C ASP A 10 12.68 -16.51 17.58
N ALA A 11 13.60 -16.72 18.53
CA ALA A 11 14.42 -15.64 19.07
C ALA A 11 15.35 -15.02 18.01
N ILE A 12 15.97 -15.85 17.16
CA ILE A 12 16.82 -15.38 16.06
C ILE A 12 16.01 -14.61 15.02
N ILE A 13 14.83 -15.11 14.64
CA ILE A 13 13.92 -14.43 13.68
C ILE A 13 13.53 -13.07 14.26
N LYS A 14 13.16 -13.01 15.53
CA LYS A 14 12.79 -11.76 16.20
C LYS A 14 13.94 -10.75 16.23
N GLU A 15 15.16 -11.20 16.50
CA GLU A 15 16.36 -10.35 16.48
C GLU A 15 16.66 -9.82 15.07
N ILE A 16 16.59 -10.68 14.04
CA ILE A 16 16.77 -10.27 12.64
C ILE A 16 15.73 -9.19 12.28
N ASN A 17 14.48 -9.40 12.66
CA ASN A 17 13.40 -8.48 12.39
C ASN A 17 13.60 -7.12 13.05
N HIS A 18 14.05 -7.09 14.29
CA HIS A 18 14.43 -5.85 14.98
C HIS A 18 15.58 -5.12 14.28
N ARG A 19 16.59 -5.85 13.80
CA ARG A 19 17.72 -5.27 13.05
C ARG A 19 17.29 -4.71 11.71
N VAL A 20 16.41 -5.40 10.97
CA VAL A 20 15.87 -4.89 9.70
C VAL A 20 15.11 -3.59 9.95
N LYS A 21 14.22 -3.54 10.95
CA LYS A 21 13.49 -2.33 11.33
C LYS A 21 14.43 -1.16 11.65
N ASN A 22 15.46 -1.41 12.47
CA ASN A 22 16.46 -0.40 12.84
C ASN A 22 17.22 0.12 11.61
N ASN A 23 17.59 -0.78 10.68
CA ASN A 23 18.28 -0.40 9.45
C ASN A 23 17.37 0.45 8.55
N LEU A 24 16.10 0.10 8.40
CA LEU A 24 15.12 0.89 7.64
C LEU A 24 14.94 2.28 8.27
N GLN A 25 14.82 2.39 9.59
CA GLN A 25 14.74 3.67 10.29
C GLN A 25 16.00 4.54 10.09
N MET A 26 17.17 3.92 10.06
CA MET A 26 18.43 4.62 9.78
C MET A 26 18.42 5.17 8.34
N VAL A 27 18.04 4.38 7.35
CA VAL A 27 17.94 4.80 5.95
C VAL A 27 16.95 5.96 5.81
N THR A 28 15.77 5.87 6.42
CA THR A 28 14.76 6.94 6.46
C THR A 28 15.32 8.23 7.05
N SER A 29 16.09 8.14 8.14
CA SER A 29 16.72 9.30 8.76
C SER A 29 17.77 9.96 7.87
N VAL A 30 18.55 9.17 7.13
CA VAL A 30 19.55 9.66 6.17
C VAL A 30 18.85 10.35 5.01
N LEU A 31 17.80 9.77 4.43
CA LEU A 31 17.02 10.37 3.34
C LEU A 31 16.42 11.71 3.77
N ARG A 32 15.84 11.78 4.96
CA ARG A 32 15.30 13.01 5.53
C ARG A 32 16.37 14.10 5.68
N LEU A 33 17.57 13.74 6.13
CA LEU A 33 18.69 14.67 6.26
C LEU A 33 19.17 15.16 4.91
N GLN A 34 19.25 14.28 3.91
CA GLN A 34 19.63 14.64 2.53
C GLN A 34 18.57 15.56 1.89
N GLY A 35 17.28 15.27 2.06
CA GLY A 35 16.20 16.12 1.57
C GLY A 35 16.29 17.56 2.10
N ARG A 36 16.54 17.71 3.42
CA ARG A 36 16.71 19.05 4.03
C ARG A 36 17.94 19.82 3.51
N ARG A 37 18.96 19.12 3.02
CA ARG A 37 20.21 19.73 2.52
C ARG A 37 20.21 19.96 1.01
N ALA A 38 19.29 19.36 0.28
CA ALA A 38 19.32 19.35 -1.18
C ALA A 38 19.12 20.74 -1.81
N GLY A 39 18.46 21.68 -1.12
CA GLY A 39 18.22 23.04 -1.64
C GLY A 39 17.39 23.09 -2.93
N ASN A 40 16.84 21.94 -3.37
CA ASN A 40 16.07 21.78 -4.59
C ASN A 40 14.76 21.04 -4.24
N SER A 41 13.62 21.65 -4.54
CA SER A 41 12.30 21.11 -4.21
C SER A 41 12.04 19.74 -4.83
N ALA A 42 12.42 19.53 -6.09
CA ALA A 42 12.22 18.24 -6.78
C ALA A 42 13.04 17.11 -6.14
N VAL A 43 14.26 17.40 -5.67
CA VAL A 43 15.07 16.41 -4.94
C VAL A 43 14.47 16.12 -3.56
N THR A 44 13.97 17.16 -2.88
CA THR A 44 13.33 17.01 -1.57
C THR A 44 12.06 16.16 -1.68
N GLU A 45 11.25 16.39 -2.70
CA GLU A 45 10.05 15.62 -3.01
C GLU A 45 10.40 14.14 -3.31
N ALA A 46 11.33 13.88 -4.23
CA ALA A 46 11.76 12.53 -4.58
C ALA A 46 12.33 11.74 -3.38
N LEU A 47 13.06 12.42 -2.48
CA LEU A 47 13.56 11.79 -1.25
C LEU A 47 12.45 11.56 -0.22
N GLY A 48 11.43 12.42 -0.19
CA GLY A 48 10.20 12.23 0.60
C GLY A 48 9.43 11.00 0.15
N ASP A 49 9.22 10.83 -1.14
CA ASP A 49 8.58 9.64 -1.73
C ASP A 49 9.33 8.36 -1.40
N ALA A 50 10.67 8.38 -1.55
CA ALA A 50 11.50 7.24 -1.20
C ALA A 50 11.40 6.89 0.31
N GLN A 51 11.31 7.90 1.17
CA GLN A 51 11.11 7.72 2.60
C GLN A 51 9.76 7.08 2.91
N ALA A 52 8.68 7.58 2.32
CA ALA A 52 7.34 7.02 2.50
C ALA A 52 7.28 5.53 2.11
N ARG A 53 7.90 5.15 0.99
CA ARG A 53 8.01 3.75 0.56
C ARG A 53 8.76 2.87 1.55
N ILE A 54 9.85 3.36 2.14
CA ILE A 54 10.61 2.63 3.16
C ILE A 54 9.79 2.44 4.44
N GLU A 55 9.01 3.44 4.85
CA GLU A 55 8.11 3.35 6.01
C GLU A 55 7.04 2.28 5.81
N VAL A 56 6.49 2.16 4.59
CA VAL A 56 5.56 1.09 4.22
C VAL A 56 6.23 -0.28 4.30
N ILE A 57 7.42 -0.44 3.74
CA ILE A 57 8.19 -1.70 3.83
C ILE A 57 8.43 -2.07 5.29
N ALA A 58 8.77 -1.09 6.13
CA ALA A 58 8.96 -1.31 7.57
C ALA A 58 7.67 -1.76 8.27
N ALA A 59 6.53 -1.17 7.94
CA ALA A 59 5.22 -1.55 8.49
C ALA A 59 4.81 -2.97 8.08
N ILE A 60 5.02 -3.34 6.81
CA ILE A 60 4.80 -4.70 6.31
C ILE A 60 5.69 -5.70 7.05
N HIS A 61 6.98 -5.38 7.17
CA HIS A 61 7.95 -6.23 7.86
C HIS A 61 7.59 -6.42 9.34
N ASP A 62 7.13 -5.38 10.02
CA ASP A 62 6.66 -5.43 11.41
C ASP A 62 5.41 -6.34 11.55
N SER A 63 4.49 -6.27 10.61
CA SER A 63 3.30 -7.13 10.56
C SER A 63 3.66 -8.61 10.37
N LEU A 64 4.59 -8.91 9.46
CA LEU A 64 5.10 -10.28 9.23
C LEU A 64 5.85 -10.83 10.44
N SER A 65 6.55 -9.97 11.17
CA SER A 65 7.39 -10.35 12.30
C SER A 65 6.61 -10.74 13.55
N ARG A 66 5.41 -10.17 13.74
CA ARG A 66 4.58 -10.44 14.93
C ARG A 66 4.01 -11.84 14.96
N GLU A 67 3.79 -12.43 13.80
CA GLU A 67 3.06 -13.69 13.70
C GLU A 67 3.95 -14.91 13.42
N GLY A 68 5.25 -14.71 13.15
CA GLY A 68 6.14 -15.79 12.65
C GLY A 68 5.58 -16.44 11.38
N ALA A 69 4.67 -15.73 10.70
CA ALA A 69 3.68 -16.31 9.84
C ALA A 69 3.96 -16.00 8.39
N THR A 70 3.72 -16.99 7.57
CA THR A 70 3.61 -16.86 6.12
C THR A 70 2.37 -16.04 5.69
N HIS A 71 1.55 -15.57 6.64
CA HIS A 71 0.28 -14.89 6.41
C HIS A 71 0.19 -13.59 7.21
N VAL A 72 -0.44 -12.57 6.63
CA VAL A 72 -0.61 -11.21 7.18
C VAL A 72 -2.09 -10.90 7.32
N ASP A 73 -2.49 -10.34 8.45
CA ASP A 73 -3.79 -9.66 8.58
C ASP A 73 -3.73 -8.36 7.77
N PHE A 74 -4.28 -8.42 6.56
CA PHE A 74 -4.18 -7.30 5.63
C PHE A 74 -5.13 -6.16 5.99
N ASP A 75 -6.22 -6.43 6.71
CA ASP A 75 -7.12 -5.39 7.21
C ASP A 75 -6.41 -4.50 8.23
N ALA A 76 -5.67 -5.11 9.18
CA ALA A 76 -4.87 -4.38 10.15
C ALA A 76 -3.74 -3.58 9.48
N LEU A 77 -3.12 -4.13 8.44
CA LEU A 77 -2.06 -3.45 7.68
C LEU A 77 -2.60 -2.22 6.95
N VAL A 78 -3.72 -2.32 6.23
CA VAL A 78 -4.37 -1.17 5.56
C VAL A 78 -4.75 -0.09 6.58
N GLY A 79 -5.28 -0.48 7.75
CA GLY A 79 -5.56 0.45 8.84
C GLY A 79 -4.31 1.21 9.30
N SER A 80 -3.17 0.53 9.40
CA SER A 80 -1.89 1.14 9.74
C SER A 80 -1.39 2.12 8.65
N LEU A 81 -1.50 1.75 7.38
CA LEU A 81 -1.13 2.61 6.25
C LEU A 81 -1.97 3.91 6.23
N LEU A 82 -3.28 3.79 6.42
CA LEU A 82 -4.18 4.95 6.51
C LEU A 82 -3.89 5.79 7.77
N GLY A 83 -3.42 5.16 8.85
CA GLY A 83 -3.00 5.84 10.07
C GLY A 83 -1.77 6.74 9.89
N LEU A 84 -0.83 6.37 9.01
CA LEU A 84 0.35 7.18 8.71
C LEU A 84 -0.01 8.55 8.12
N ILE A 85 -1.02 8.62 7.27
CA ILE A 85 -1.47 9.86 6.61
C ILE A 85 -2.03 10.88 7.63
N ARG A 86 -2.68 10.38 8.67
CA ARG A 86 -3.34 11.26 9.69
C ARG A 86 -2.34 12.06 10.52
N HIS A 87 -1.06 11.69 10.51
CA HIS A 87 0.00 12.35 11.30
C HIS A 87 0.59 13.59 10.61
N ASP A 88 0.43 13.73 9.29
CA ASP A 88 1.05 14.83 8.52
C ASP A 88 0.19 16.10 8.43
N GLY A 89 -0.85 16.21 9.25
CA GLY A 89 -1.71 17.41 9.29
C GLY A 89 -2.69 17.53 8.12
N VAL A 90 -2.74 16.54 7.23
CA VAL A 90 -3.70 16.46 6.13
C VAL A 90 -5.07 16.07 6.69
N ARG A 91 -6.10 16.89 6.42
CA ARG A 91 -7.49 16.56 6.78
C ARG A 91 -8.08 15.66 5.69
N LEU A 92 -7.72 14.38 5.71
CA LEU A 92 -8.27 13.37 4.83
C LEU A 92 -9.07 12.36 5.65
N GLU A 93 -10.38 12.30 5.42
CA GLU A 93 -11.22 11.26 6.01
C GLU A 93 -11.00 9.95 5.28
N SER A 94 -10.70 8.89 6.00
CA SER A 94 -10.46 7.57 5.44
C SER A 94 -11.52 6.58 5.89
N VAL A 95 -12.14 5.89 4.92
CA VAL A 95 -13.15 4.85 5.16
C VAL A 95 -12.69 3.54 4.51
N VAL A 96 -12.86 2.44 5.22
CA VAL A 96 -12.59 1.09 4.69
C VAL A 96 -13.89 0.31 4.65
N HIS A 97 -14.24 -0.23 3.49
CA HIS A 97 -15.39 -1.10 3.29
C HIS A 97 -14.97 -2.51 2.90
N GLY A 98 -15.67 -3.49 3.42
CA GLY A 98 -15.38 -4.90 3.16
C GLY A 98 -14.20 -5.42 3.98
N ARG A 99 -13.64 -6.55 3.58
CA ARG A 99 -12.50 -7.18 4.26
C ARG A 99 -11.52 -7.78 3.27
N PHE A 100 -10.26 -7.45 3.44
CA PHE A 100 -9.15 -8.11 2.76
C PHE A 100 -8.89 -9.49 3.35
N GLY A 101 -9.04 -9.61 4.68
CA GLY A 101 -8.73 -10.82 5.43
C GLY A 101 -7.22 -11.12 5.45
N THR A 102 -6.90 -12.34 5.77
CA THR A 102 -5.52 -12.80 5.85
C THR A 102 -5.00 -13.16 4.45
N LEU A 103 -3.81 -12.67 4.11
CA LEU A 103 -3.12 -12.92 2.84
C LEU A 103 -1.75 -13.56 3.09
N ASN A 104 -1.31 -14.41 2.17
CA ASN A 104 0.07 -14.88 2.17
C ASN A 104 1.03 -13.69 1.97
N SER A 105 2.18 -13.72 2.64
CA SER A 105 3.18 -12.63 2.59
C SER A 105 3.64 -12.27 1.17
N ARG A 106 3.72 -13.26 0.28
CA ARG A 106 4.08 -13.04 -1.15
C ARG A 106 3.04 -12.20 -1.90
N VAL A 107 1.79 -12.23 -1.46
CA VAL A 107 0.69 -11.41 -2.00
C VAL A 107 0.55 -10.12 -1.21
N ALA A 108 0.66 -10.20 0.11
CA ALA A 108 0.46 -9.06 1.00
C ALA A 108 1.48 -7.94 0.75
N THR A 109 2.76 -8.28 0.58
CA THR A 109 3.83 -7.29 0.39
C THR A 109 3.63 -6.44 -0.86
N PRO A 110 3.56 -6.99 -2.08
CA PRO A 110 3.38 -6.17 -3.28
C PRO A 110 2.01 -5.47 -3.30
N LEU A 111 0.96 -6.09 -2.77
CA LEU A 111 -0.36 -5.44 -2.69
C LEU A 111 -0.35 -4.25 -1.73
N ALA A 112 0.31 -4.35 -0.58
CA ALA A 112 0.40 -3.26 0.39
C ALA A 112 1.22 -2.08 -0.18
N MET A 113 2.30 -2.36 -0.91
CA MET A 113 3.06 -1.33 -1.61
C MET A 113 2.20 -0.64 -2.68
N ALA A 114 1.46 -1.40 -3.49
CA ALA A 114 0.56 -0.84 -4.49
C ALA A 114 -0.55 0.03 -3.85
N VAL A 115 -1.20 -0.45 -2.79
CA VAL A 115 -2.22 0.31 -2.06
C VAL A 115 -1.63 1.58 -1.44
N SER A 116 -0.43 1.50 -0.87
CA SER A 116 0.27 2.65 -0.31
C SER A 116 0.60 3.72 -1.36
N GLU A 117 1.08 3.33 -2.53
CA GLU A 117 1.32 4.29 -3.63
C GLU A 117 0.03 4.98 -4.06
N LEU A 118 -1.10 4.25 -4.11
CA LEU A 118 -2.40 4.84 -4.43
C LEU A 118 -2.86 5.83 -3.35
N ILE A 119 -2.68 5.49 -2.08
CA ILE A 119 -2.98 6.36 -0.96
C ILE A 119 -2.10 7.63 -1.03
N HIS A 120 -0.80 7.46 -1.29
CA HIS A 120 0.13 8.58 -1.42
C HIS A 120 -0.26 9.51 -2.58
N ASN A 121 -0.63 8.97 -3.74
CA ASN A 121 -1.13 9.74 -4.86
C ASN A 121 -2.39 10.58 -4.51
N VAL A 122 -3.28 10.04 -3.68
CA VAL A 122 -4.44 10.80 -3.20
C VAL A 122 -3.99 11.98 -2.34
N VAL A 123 -3.08 11.76 -1.40
CA VAL A 123 -2.58 12.79 -0.48
C VAL A 123 -1.88 13.92 -1.23
N GLU A 124 -0.99 13.58 -2.16
CA GLU A 124 -0.12 14.57 -2.81
C GLU A 124 -0.75 15.26 -4.01
N HIS A 125 -1.65 14.58 -4.74
CA HIS A 125 -2.04 15.05 -6.06
C HIS A 125 -3.54 15.26 -6.27
N SER A 126 -4.41 14.70 -5.42
CA SER A 126 -5.85 14.77 -5.69
C SER A 126 -6.55 16.00 -5.11
N GLY A 127 -6.01 16.60 -4.06
CA GLY A 127 -6.72 17.63 -3.29
C GLY A 127 -7.99 17.10 -2.63
N ALA A 128 -8.11 15.78 -2.46
CA ALA A 128 -9.26 15.14 -1.87
C ALA A 128 -9.40 15.43 -0.38
N THR A 129 -10.64 15.37 0.09
CA THR A 129 -10.99 15.40 1.53
C THR A 129 -11.39 14.03 2.05
N GLU A 130 -11.67 13.08 1.15
CA GLU A 130 -12.07 11.73 1.49
C GLU A 130 -11.35 10.70 0.62
N ILE A 131 -10.95 9.59 1.26
CA ILE A 131 -10.44 8.39 0.60
C ILE A 131 -11.25 7.18 1.06
N LEU A 132 -11.71 6.40 0.10
CA LEU A 132 -12.43 5.16 0.32
C LEU A 132 -11.60 3.99 -0.19
N VAL A 133 -11.27 3.06 0.70
CA VAL A 133 -10.63 1.79 0.36
C VAL A 133 -11.66 0.67 0.49
N THR A 134 -11.92 -0.03 -0.60
CA THR A 134 -12.90 -1.13 -0.62
C THR A 134 -12.23 -2.44 -0.93
N ALA A 135 -12.57 -3.48 -0.18
CA ALA A 135 -12.13 -4.85 -0.39
C ALA A 135 -13.31 -5.75 -0.74
N GLU A 136 -13.21 -6.46 -1.85
CA GLU A 136 -14.18 -7.46 -2.28
C GLU A 136 -13.47 -8.78 -2.56
N ARG A 137 -13.91 -9.85 -1.92
CA ARG A 137 -13.41 -11.21 -2.18
C ARG A 137 -14.47 -12.02 -2.89
N ASP A 138 -14.09 -12.60 -3.99
CA ASP A 138 -14.93 -13.55 -4.70
C ASP A 138 -14.16 -14.89 -4.89
N LYS A 139 -14.77 -15.85 -5.62
CA LYS A 139 -14.26 -17.22 -5.81
C LYS A 139 -12.88 -17.25 -6.48
N GLY A 140 -11.80 -16.98 -5.73
CA GLY A 140 -10.41 -17.07 -6.18
C GLY A 140 -9.79 -15.72 -6.57
N HIS A 141 -10.47 -14.60 -6.34
CA HIS A 141 -9.93 -13.26 -6.58
C HIS A 141 -10.16 -12.35 -5.38
N LEU A 142 -9.25 -11.41 -5.20
CA LEU A 142 -9.39 -10.26 -4.34
C LEU A 142 -9.43 -9.01 -5.23
N ARG A 143 -10.40 -8.15 -4.98
CA ARG A 143 -10.48 -6.83 -5.58
C ARG A 143 -10.23 -5.79 -4.51
N ALA A 144 -9.21 -4.96 -4.70
CA ALA A 144 -8.94 -3.79 -3.89
C ALA A 144 -9.27 -2.55 -4.72
N ILE A 145 -10.06 -1.64 -4.17
CA ILE A 145 -10.47 -0.41 -4.84
C ILE A 145 -10.07 0.75 -3.94
N VAL A 146 -9.33 1.70 -4.50
CA VAL A 146 -9.02 2.97 -3.85
C VAL A 146 -9.71 4.07 -4.64
N SER A 147 -10.55 4.84 -3.97
CA SER A 147 -11.29 5.95 -4.58
C SER A 147 -11.12 7.21 -3.75
N ASP A 148 -11.06 8.36 -4.40
CA ASP A 148 -11.02 9.67 -3.77
C ASP A 148 -12.11 10.58 -4.33
N ASN A 149 -12.40 11.68 -3.64
CA ASN A 149 -13.33 12.71 -4.07
C ASN A 149 -12.62 13.98 -4.59
N GLY A 150 -11.35 13.87 -4.95
CA GLY A 150 -10.52 14.98 -5.40
C GLY A 150 -10.73 15.36 -6.86
N VAL A 151 -9.71 15.98 -7.45
CA VAL A 151 -9.73 16.35 -8.88
C VAL A 151 -9.40 15.13 -9.71
N GLY A 152 -10.39 14.56 -10.38
CA GLY A 152 -10.19 13.45 -11.31
C GLY A 152 -9.55 13.92 -12.61
N THR A 153 -8.62 13.15 -13.11
CA THR A 153 -7.92 13.42 -14.38
C THR A 153 -8.41 12.58 -15.54
N MET A 154 -9.23 11.56 -15.26
CA MET A 154 -9.70 10.60 -16.26
C MET A 154 -11.15 10.87 -16.66
N GLN A 155 -11.45 10.75 -17.97
CA GLN A 155 -12.80 10.86 -18.48
C GLN A 155 -13.50 9.49 -18.61
N SER A 156 -12.72 8.41 -18.69
CA SER A 156 -13.21 7.03 -18.80
C SER A 156 -12.28 6.07 -18.07
N GLU A 157 -12.80 4.89 -17.72
CA GLU A 157 -11.99 3.83 -17.13
C GLU A 157 -11.08 3.19 -18.20
N ALA A 158 -9.80 3.01 -17.88
CA ALA A 158 -8.81 2.40 -18.74
C ALA A 158 -7.86 1.49 -17.94
N PRO A 159 -7.30 0.44 -18.58
CA PRO A 159 -6.17 -0.29 -17.99
C PRO A 159 -4.99 0.64 -17.73
N LEU A 160 -4.38 0.52 -16.56
CA LEU A 160 -3.23 1.37 -16.20
C LEU A 160 -2.05 1.16 -17.15
N THR A 161 -1.92 -0.06 -17.70
CA THR A 161 -0.88 -0.44 -18.67
C THR A 161 -1.00 0.26 -20.03
N GLU A 162 -2.15 0.85 -20.35
CA GLU A 162 -2.43 1.52 -21.62
C GLU A 162 -2.27 3.04 -21.53
N LEU A 163 -2.03 3.57 -20.31
CA LEU A 163 -1.89 5.01 -20.11
C LEU A 163 -0.46 5.47 -20.41
N PRO A 164 -0.26 6.42 -21.33
CA PRO A 164 1.04 7.03 -21.54
C PRO A 164 1.38 7.96 -20.36
N ASN A 165 2.64 7.95 -19.94
CA ASN A 165 3.18 8.88 -18.94
C ASN A 165 2.50 8.83 -17.56
N CYS A 166 2.17 7.63 -17.08
CA CYS A 166 1.86 7.44 -15.66
C CYS A 166 3.09 7.85 -14.83
N GLY A 167 2.91 8.69 -13.83
CA GLY A 167 3.98 9.03 -12.89
C GLY A 167 4.60 7.77 -12.25
N LEU A 168 5.75 7.94 -11.60
CA LEU A 168 6.51 6.83 -11.02
C LEU A 168 5.65 5.92 -10.10
N GLY A 169 4.80 6.52 -9.26
CA GLY A 169 3.92 5.78 -8.35
C GLY A 169 2.97 4.81 -9.07
N LEU A 170 2.28 5.29 -10.12
CA LEU A 170 1.37 4.44 -10.90
C LEU A 170 2.12 3.38 -11.73
N THR A 171 3.34 3.68 -12.18
CA THR A 171 4.21 2.67 -12.82
C THR A 171 4.55 1.55 -11.84
N ILE A 172 4.92 1.88 -10.59
CA ILE A 172 5.16 0.91 -9.54
C ILE A 172 3.91 0.06 -9.27
N VAL A 173 2.73 0.69 -9.18
CA VAL A 173 1.46 -0.05 -9.02
C VAL A 173 1.24 -1.05 -10.16
N SER A 174 1.47 -0.62 -11.40
CA SER A 174 1.34 -1.49 -12.57
C SER A 174 2.31 -2.68 -12.53
N ASP A 175 3.57 -2.43 -12.22
CA ASP A 175 4.61 -3.46 -12.17
C ASP A 175 4.33 -4.49 -11.06
N LEU A 176 3.93 -4.03 -9.87
CA LEU A 176 3.59 -4.90 -8.75
C LEU A 176 2.34 -5.73 -9.03
N VAL A 177 1.27 -5.10 -9.55
CA VAL A 177 -0.01 -5.78 -9.76
C VAL A 177 0.05 -6.70 -10.98
N CYS A 178 0.51 -6.20 -12.12
CA CYS A 178 0.51 -6.98 -13.36
C CYS A 178 1.72 -7.91 -13.47
N GLY A 179 2.89 -7.47 -12.97
CA GLY A 179 4.14 -8.25 -13.01
C GLY A 179 4.23 -9.29 -11.90
N GLU A 180 4.14 -8.87 -10.63
CA GLU A 180 4.37 -9.78 -9.50
C GLU A 180 3.12 -10.56 -9.08
N LEU A 181 1.95 -9.90 -9.07
CA LEU A 181 0.70 -10.49 -8.60
C LEU A 181 -0.12 -11.18 -9.70
N ALA A 182 0.33 -11.12 -10.96
CA ALA A 182 -0.41 -11.62 -12.12
C ALA A 182 -1.87 -11.12 -12.16
N GLY A 183 -2.06 -9.88 -11.73
CA GLY A 183 -3.35 -9.22 -11.61
C GLY A 183 -3.63 -8.24 -12.73
N GLN A 184 -4.67 -7.46 -12.53
CA GLN A 184 -5.09 -6.38 -13.43
C GLN A 184 -5.33 -5.12 -12.62
N VAL A 185 -5.01 -3.97 -13.20
CA VAL A 185 -5.28 -2.66 -12.61
C VAL A 185 -5.90 -1.73 -13.62
N THR A 186 -7.02 -1.09 -13.24
CA THR A 186 -7.70 -0.07 -14.04
C THR A 186 -7.84 1.20 -13.23
N ILE A 187 -7.84 2.33 -13.91
CA ILE A 187 -8.07 3.66 -13.34
C ILE A 187 -9.19 4.36 -14.09
N GLY A 188 -10.02 5.09 -13.40
CA GLY A 188 -11.12 5.80 -14.01
C GLY A 188 -11.75 6.82 -13.08
N PRO A 189 -12.75 7.57 -13.55
CA PRO A 189 -13.45 8.57 -12.76
C PRO A 189 -14.40 7.95 -11.73
N VAL A 190 -14.60 8.67 -10.63
CA VAL A 190 -15.71 8.47 -9.70
C VAL A 190 -16.65 9.65 -9.85
N GLN A 191 -17.91 9.39 -10.20
CA GLN A 191 -18.95 10.42 -10.14
C GLN A 191 -19.37 10.60 -8.68
N THR A 192 -19.03 11.74 -8.10
CA THR A 192 -19.51 12.12 -6.77
C THR A 192 -20.79 12.94 -6.92
N SER A 193 -21.84 12.49 -6.25
CA SER A 193 -23.22 13.01 -6.43
C SER A 193 -23.40 14.45 -5.94
N GLU A 194 -22.54 15.01 -5.12
CA GLU A 194 -22.80 16.25 -4.40
C GLU A 194 -21.95 17.46 -4.83
N SER A 195 -20.80 17.28 -5.48
CA SER A 195 -19.89 18.42 -5.77
C SER A 195 -19.58 18.63 -7.25
N GLY A 196 -20.07 17.78 -8.14
CA GLY A 196 -19.73 17.87 -9.57
C GLY A 196 -18.27 17.53 -9.89
N ASN A 197 -17.44 17.30 -8.89
CA ASN A 197 -16.08 16.84 -9.07
C ASN A 197 -16.07 15.35 -9.41
N MET A 198 -15.29 15.00 -10.42
CA MET A 198 -15.03 13.59 -10.75
C MET A 198 -13.74 13.19 -10.03
N GLY A 199 -13.87 12.51 -8.88
CA GLY A 199 -12.71 11.91 -8.19
C GLY A 199 -12.06 10.81 -9.02
N THR A 200 -11.02 10.20 -8.48
CA THR A 200 -10.32 9.08 -9.12
C THR A 200 -10.65 7.76 -8.43
N ARG A 201 -10.78 6.70 -9.22
CA ARG A 201 -10.93 5.33 -8.75
C ARG A 201 -9.91 4.44 -9.41
N VAL A 202 -9.12 3.74 -8.60
CA VAL A 202 -8.22 2.68 -9.07
C VAL A 202 -8.72 1.34 -8.55
N LYS A 203 -8.87 0.37 -9.46
CA LYS A 203 -9.30 -0.99 -9.14
C LYS A 203 -8.16 -1.95 -9.41
N ILE A 204 -7.76 -2.68 -8.40
CA ILE A 204 -6.80 -3.79 -8.47
C ILE A 204 -7.59 -5.09 -8.36
N ARG A 205 -7.36 -6.03 -9.27
CA ARG A 205 -7.90 -7.38 -9.21
C ARG A 205 -6.78 -8.38 -9.29
N ILE A 206 -6.63 -9.21 -8.25
CA ILE A 206 -5.56 -10.21 -8.17
C ILE A 206 -6.12 -11.60 -7.91
N PRO A 207 -5.49 -12.66 -8.45
CA PRO A 207 -5.83 -14.03 -8.06
C PRO A 207 -5.36 -14.29 -6.63
N ILE A 208 -6.19 -14.96 -5.84
CA ILE A 208 -5.84 -15.46 -4.52
C ILE A 208 -6.14 -16.95 -4.42
N ALA A 209 -5.25 -17.71 -3.76
CA ALA A 209 -5.51 -19.11 -3.52
C ALA A 209 -6.84 -19.28 -2.77
N ARG A 210 -7.66 -20.22 -3.23
CA ARG A 210 -8.90 -20.59 -2.54
C ARG A 210 -8.53 -21.06 -1.14
N ARG A 211 -9.07 -20.41 -0.10
CA ARG A 211 -8.98 -20.93 1.26
C ARG A 211 -9.58 -22.34 1.21
N GLU A 212 -8.78 -23.38 1.40
CA GLU A 212 -9.34 -24.68 1.71
C GLU A 212 -10.18 -24.48 2.96
N ALA A 213 -11.48 -24.73 2.84
CA ALA A 213 -12.37 -24.78 3.96
C ALA A 213 -11.91 -25.95 4.83
N GLY A 214 -11.04 -25.65 5.77
CA GLY A 214 -10.64 -26.58 6.82
C GLY A 214 -11.87 -26.90 7.64
N GLY A 215 -12.17 -28.19 7.68
CA GLY A 215 -13.21 -28.76 8.50
C GLY A 215 -12.93 -28.60 10.01
#